data_73b5ef4296bf60f00fe9952e29ecf8b5
#
_entry.id   73b5ef4296bf60f00fe9952e29ecf8b5
#
_cell.length_a   1.000
_cell.length_b   1.000
_cell.length_c   1.000
_cell.angle_alpha   90.00
_cell.angle_beta   90.00
_cell.angle_gamma   90.00
#
_symmetry.space_group_name_H-M   'P 1'
#
loop_
_entity.id
_entity.type
_entity.pdbx_description
1 polymer ?
#
loop_
_entity_poly.entity_id
_entity_poly.type
_entity_poly.pdbx_seq_one_letter_code
_entity_poly.pdbx_strand_id
1 'polypeptide(L)'
;MKTTMIKIPYRFLLAAVVLSSSVTMALAQHSPHMSSGYIPHRVYKSADKKFSDFEAMLAEIARADVAFVGEQHNDPATHRIERAILEGLARRRGNVIVAMEMFERDAQSTLDEYLAGRLNEEDFLKVSRPWPNYPTDYRPLVEFARVHGWKVIASNAPRRIAIQISREGLDAARPDSESERKLIAAEFSCPLDEYFKRFTEAISKGHPSAHQRQEAENQVDKQQEEKQRAALERLYYAQCLKDETMSESIANALAAQPGVQEQDGAQVRPLVVHFNGAFHSDYRLGAASRAVRRLPKSNVKVISVVPVENLDAINPDEYRKRGDYVIFTLKPAAAR
;
A
#
# COMPACT_ATOMS: atom_id res chain seq x y z
N MET A 1 -59.91 71.48 23.54
CA MET A 1 -59.40 70.22 22.92
C MET A 1 -58.98 69.32 24.09
N LYS A 2 -59.77 68.27 24.34
CA LYS A 2 -59.53 67.35 25.49
C LYS A 2 -58.60 66.19 25.03
N THR A 3 -57.45 66.03 25.68
CA THR A 3 -56.55 64.96 25.47
C THR A 3 -56.87 63.83 26.42
N THR A 4 -57.32 62.71 25.90
CA THR A 4 -57.71 61.51 26.69
C THR A 4 -56.44 60.63 26.86
N MET A 5 -56.02 60.46 28.13
CA MET A 5 -54.95 59.51 28.47
C MET A 5 -55.57 58.10 28.66
N ILE A 6 -55.09 57.17 27.88
CA ILE A 6 -55.43 55.74 28.03
C ILE A 6 -54.46 55.10 29.04
N LYS A 7 -55.01 54.63 30.16
CA LYS A 7 -54.33 53.86 31.19
C LYS A 7 -54.32 52.38 30.75
N ILE A 8 -53.12 51.80 30.52
CA ILE A 8 -52.91 50.37 30.30
C ILE A 8 -52.61 49.71 31.63
N PRO A 9 -53.35 48.65 32.04
CA PRO A 9 -53.12 47.98 33.30
C PRO A 9 -51.90 47.05 33.30
N TYR A 10 -51.04 47.24 34.27
CA TYR A 10 -49.91 46.39 34.66
C TYR A 10 -50.45 45.05 35.23
N ARG A 11 -50.64 44.05 34.36
CA ARG A 11 -50.83 42.66 34.76
C ARG A 11 -50.63 41.68 33.66
N PHE A 12 -49.38 41.57 33.10
CA PHE A 12 -48.92 40.40 32.27
C PHE A 12 -47.41 40.52 32.05
N LEU A 13 -46.66 40.35 33.13
CA LEU A 13 -45.17 40.33 33.02
C LEU A 13 -44.59 39.47 34.14
N LEU A 14 -45.07 38.21 34.25
CA LEU A 14 -44.45 37.25 35.17
C LEU A 14 -44.74 35.78 34.77
N ALA A 15 -44.55 35.48 33.45
CA ALA A 15 -44.68 34.11 32.96
C ALA A 15 -43.76 33.75 31.79
N ALA A 16 -42.61 34.45 31.64
CA ALA A 16 -41.70 34.19 30.52
C ALA A 16 -40.20 34.09 30.91
N VAL A 17 -39.90 33.67 32.16
CA VAL A 17 -38.47 33.56 32.62
C VAL A 17 -38.14 32.17 33.20
N VAL A 18 -38.87 31.12 32.95
CA VAL A 18 -38.58 29.78 33.51
C VAL A 18 -38.44 28.68 32.43
N LEU A 19 -38.22 29.01 31.17
CA LEU A 19 -38.04 28.00 30.11
C LEU A 19 -36.77 28.16 29.25
N SER A 20 -35.67 28.66 29.80
CA SER A 20 -34.40 28.78 29.06
C SER A 20 -33.17 28.20 29.77
N SER A 21 -33.34 27.26 30.67
CA SER A 21 -32.21 26.66 31.42
C SER A 21 -32.07 25.13 31.31
N SER A 22 -32.66 24.52 30.28
CA SER A 22 -32.60 23.05 30.15
C SER A 22 -32.08 22.51 28.80
N VAL A 23 -31.43 23.32 27.97
CA VAL A 23 -30.92 22.85 26.65
C VAL A 23 -29.40 23.05 26.50
N THR A 24 -28.67 23.26 27.56
CA THR A 24 -27.19 23.43 27.46
C THR A 24 -26.40 22.31 28.11
N MET A 25 -26.93 21.10 28.17
CA MET A 25 -26.15 19.96 28.74
C MET A 25 -26.13 18.68 27.89
N ALA A 26 -26.09 18.81 26.58
CA ALA A 26 -25.98 17.64 25.69
C ALA A 26 -25.01 17.81 24.52
N LEU A 27 -24.06 18.75 24.60
CA LEU A 27 -23.05 18.93 23.54
C LEU A 27 -21.59 18.86 24.03
N ALA A 28 -21.36 18.20 25.15
CA ALA A 28 -20.01 18.05 25.70
C ALA A 28 -19.66 16.59 25.91
N GLN A 29 -19.61 15.79 24.87
CA GLN A 29 -18.86 14.50 24.87
C GLN A 29 -18.75 13.91 23.45
N HIS A 30 -18.08 14.61 22.55
CA HIS A 30 -17.27 13.99 21.52
C HIS A 30 -16.14 14.98 21.25
N SER A 31 -15.19 15.04 22.18
CA SER A 31 -13.85 15.49 21.78
C SER A 31 -13.39 14.47 20.74
N PRO A 32 -13.15 14.87 19.48
CA PRO A 32 -12.46 13.98 18.60
C PRO A 32 -11.15 13.65 19.32
N HIS A 33 -10.92 12.39 19.63
CA HIS A 33 -9.60 11.94 19.99
C HIS A 33 -8.71 12.36 18.83
N MET A 34 -8.02 13.50 18.96
CA MET A 34 -6.92 13.86 18.09
C MET A 34 -5.88 12.78 18.34
N SER A 35 -5.91 11.73 17.54
CA SER A 35 -4.84 10.74 17.53
C SER A 35 -3.57 11.55 17.27
N SER A 36 -2.60 11.48 18.18
CA SER A 36 -1.31 12.14 17.97
C SER A 36 -0.79 11.67 16.61
N GLY A 37 -0.31 12.60 15.78
CA GLY A 37 0.30 12.23 14.49
C GLY A 37 1.57 11.40 14.67
N TYR A 38 2.01 11.19 15.90
CA TYR A 38 3.21 10.41 16.23
C TYR A 38 2.96 8.92 15.98
N ILE A 39 3.89 8.29 15.26
CA ILE A 39 3.95 6.86 15.02
C ILE A 39 5.20 6.33 15.69
N PRO A 40 5.08 5.54 16.77
CA PRO A 40 6.23 4.88 17.36
C PRO A 40 6.89 3.96 16.34
N HIS A 41 8.17 4.21 16.02
CA HIS A 41 8.91 3.39 15.07
C HIS A 41 10.42 3.46 15.31
N ARG A 42 11.14 2.49 14.76
CA ARG A 42 12.59 2.49 14.66
C ARG A 42 13.01 2.09 13.25
N VAL A 43 13.99 2.79 12.71
CA VAL A 43 14.54 2.51 11.38
C VAL A 43 15.85 1.77 11.53
N TYR A 44 16.01 0.64 10.86
CA TYR A 44 17.24 -0.14 10.80
C TYR A 44 17.82 -0.12 9.39
N LYS A 45 19.07 0.28 9.24
CA LYS A 45 19.80 0.26 7.97
C LYS A 45 20.58 -1.04 7.85
N SER A 46 20.17 -1.89 6.94
CA SER A 46 20.70 -3.27 6.80
C SER A 46 22.18 -3.32 6.43
N ALA A 47 22.64 -2.41 5.58
CA ALA A 47 24.04 -2.36 5.16
C ALA A 47 24.98 -2.01 6.31
N ASP A 48 24.56 -1.09 7.17
CA ASP A 48 25.37 -0.59 8.30
C ASP A 48 25.19 -1.43 9.56
N LYS A 49 24.22 -2.36 9.57
CA LYS A 49 23.82 -3.21 10.71
C LYS A 49 23.54 -2.41 11.99
N LYS A 50 22.85 -1.28 11.84
CA LYS A 50 22.53 -0.40 12.97
C LYS A 50 21.23 0.38 12.75
N PHE A 51 20.67 0.86 13.85
CA PHE A 51 19.55 1.79 13.78
C PHE A 51 19.98 3.11 13.17
N SER A 52 19.10 3.72 12.41
CA SER A 52 19.26 4.95 11.67
C SER A 52 18.12 5.91 11.99
N ASP A 53 18.22 7.09 11.47
CA ASP A 53 17.22 8.13 11.55
C ASP A 53 16.27 8.05 10.32
N PHE A 54 14.99 8.39 10.50
CA PHE A 54 13.98 8.35 9.44
C PHE A 54 14.28 9.37 8.33
N GLU A 55 14.72 10.57 8.69
CA GLU A 55 15.05 11.61 7.72
C GLU A 55 16.34 11.27 6.94
N ALA A 56 17.31 10.60 7.58
CA ALA A 56 18.50 10.09 6.91
C ALA A 56 18.15 8.99 5.89
N MET A 57 17.22 8.09 6.24
CA MET A 57 16.67 7.11 5.29
C MET A 57 16.01 7.81 4.11
N LEU A 58 15.12 8.77 4.35
CA LEU A 58 14.44 9.52 3.29
C LEU A 58 15.42 10.25 2.36
N ALA A 59 16.51 10.79 2.89
CA ALA A 59 17.55 11.43 2.09
C ALA A 59 18.26 10.44 1.13
N GLU A 60 18.44 9.18 1.54
CA GLU A 60 18.97 8.15 0.64
C GLU A 60 17.92 7.69 -0.37
N ILE A 61 16.68 7.47 0.07
CA ILE A 61 15.59 7.03 -0.82
C ILE A 61 15.30 8.08 -1.88
N ALA A 62 15.38 9.37 -1.56
CA ALA A 62 15.21 10.44 -2.53
C ALA A 62 16.23 10.40 -3.69
N ARG A 63 17.34 9.69 -3.57
CA ARG A 63 18.36 9.50 -4.63
C ARG A 63 18.16 8.20 -5.42
N ALA A 64 17.17 7.40 -5.08
CA ALA A 64 16.86 6.18 -5.81
C ALA A 64 16.07 6.48 -7.09
N ASP A 65 16.09 5.54 -8.04
CA ASP A 65 15.22 5.53 -9.20
C ASP A 65 13.89 4.81 -8.88
N VAL A 66 13.97 3.76 -8.05
CA VAL A 66 12.81 3.00 -7.59
C VAL A 66 12.94 2.69 -6.10
N ALA A 67 11.88 2.89 -5.35
CA ALA A 67 11.76 2.48 -3.96
C ALA A 67 10.52 1.61 -3.76
N PHE A 68 10.72 0.37 -3.33
CA PHE A 68 9.64 -0.50 -2.88
C PHE A 68 9.40 -0.27 -1.39
N VAL A 69 8.14 -0.10 -1.01
CA VAL A 69 7.70 -0.01 0.38
C VAL A 69 6.77 -1.19 0.65
N GLY A 70 7.31 -2.17 1.35
CA GLY A 70 6.60 -3.41 1.67
C GLY A 70 5.76 -3.25 2.94
N GLU A 71 4.45 -3.43 2.81
CA GLU A 71 3.44 -3.21 3.85
C GLU A 71 2.89 -4.49 4.46
N GLN A 72 2.23 -4.33 5.60
CA GLN A 72 1.26 -5.27 6.13
C GLN A 72 -0.14 -4.71 5.88
N HIS A 73 -0.91 -5.32 4.98
CA HIS A 73 -2.17 -4.78 4.44
C HIS A 73 -3.22 -4.35 5.48
N ASN A 74 -3.19 -4.94 6.67
CA ASN A 74 -4.17 -4.68 7.73
C ASN A 74 -3.55 -3.99 8.95
N ASP A 75 -2.40 -3.32 8.77
CA ASP A 75 -1.73 -2.60 9.85
C ASP A 75 -1.80 -1.08 9.65
N PRO A 76 -2.65 -0.37 10.42
CA PRO A 76 -2.78 1.09 10.31
C PRO A 76 -1.48 1.86 10.56
N ALA A 77 -0.54 1.32 11.35
CA ALA A 77 0.75 1.96 11.59
C ALA A 77 1.60 1.96 10.32
N THR A 78 1.55 0.86 9.57
CA THR A 78 2.23 0.75 8.27
C THR A 78 1.74 1.83 7.30
N HIS A 79 0.43 2.00 7.11
CA HIS A 79 -0.12 2.98 6.16
C HIS A 79 0.19 4.43 6.55
N ARG A 80 0.30 4.71 7.85
CA ARG A 80 0.77 6.02 8.32
C ARG A 80 2.26 6.23 8.02
N ILE A 81 3.09 5.20 8.10
CA ILE A 81 4.52 5.26 7.67
C ILE A 81 4.61 5.50 6.17
N GLU A 82 3.81 4.84 5.35
CA GLU A 82 3.76 5.08 3.90
C GLU A 82 3.44 6.54 3.58
N ARG A 83 2.46 7.11 4.25
CA ARG A 83 2.12 8.52 4.12
C ARG A 83 3.28 9.42 4.55
N ALA A 84 3.94 9.13 5.67
CA ALA A 84 5.11 9.88 6.15
C ALA A 84 6.29 9.80 5.18
N ILE A 85 6.49 8.66 4.50
CA ILE A 85 7.48 8.51 3.43
C ILE A 85 7.16 9.48 2.27
N LEU A 86 5.92 9.51 1.76
CA LEU A 86 5.54 10.44 0.70
C LEU A 86 5.74 11.91 1.11
N GLU A 87 5.33 12.27 2.32
CA GLU A 87 5.52 13.63 2.86
C GLU A 87 7.01 14.01 2.96
N GLY A 88 7.83 13.05 3.39
CA GLY A 88 9.27 13.24 3.47
C GLY A 88 9.95 13.35 2.11
N LEU A 89 9.49 12.60 1.13
CA LEU A 89 9.99 12.67 -0.24
C LEU A 89 9.56 13.96 -0.94
N ALA A 90 8.35 14.46 -0.69
CA ALA A 90 7.88 15.72 -1.26
C ALA A 90 8.77 16.93 -0.89
N ARG A 91 9.35 16.88 0.31
CA ARG A 91 10.32 17.93 0.74
C ARG A 91 11.69 17.83 0.05
N ARG A 92 11.98 16.72 -0.61
CA ARG A 92 13.31 16.40 -1.17
C ARG A 92 13.33 16.25 -2.68
N ARG A 93 12.17 15.98 -3.28
CA ARG A 93 12.08 15.66 -4.69
C ARG A 93 10.72 16.08 -5.26
N GLY A 94 10.73 16.94 -6.27
CA GLY A 94 9.50 17.41 -6.92
C GLY A 94 8.88 16.41 -7.89
N ASN A 95 9.68 15.47 -8.42
CA ASN A 95 9.24 14.51 -9.44
C ASN A 95 9.19 13.09 -8.85
N VAL A 96 8.01 12.70 -8.35
CA VAL A 96 7.73 11.37 -7.81
C VAL A 96 6.56 10.76 -8.58
N ILE A 97 6.66 9.47 -8.85
CA ILE A 97 5.57 8.64 -9.36
C ILE A 97 5.19 7.65 -8.25
N VAL A 98 3.92 7.61 -7.90
CA VAL A 98 3.39 6.64 -6.94
C VAL A 98 2.86 5.45 -7.70
N ALA A 99 3.42 4.26 -7.52
CA ALA A 99 2.89 3.03 -8.08
C ALA A 99 2.26 2.19 -6.96
N MET A 100 1.09 1.59 -7.23
CA MET A 100 0.31 0.91 -6.19
C MET A 100 -0.14 -0.47 -6.65
N GLU A 101 0.16 -1.49 -5.82
CA GLU A 101 -0.38 -2.84 -5.99
C GLU A 101 -1.90 -2.87 -5.93
N MET A 102 -2.49 -1.98 -5.14
CA MET A 102 -3.91 -1.95 -4.80
C MET A 102 -4.81 -1.58 -5.97
N PHE A 103 -4.24 -1.12 -7.08
CA PHE A 103 -4.97 -0.85 -8.31
C PHE A 103 -4.51 -1.76 -9.45
N GLU A 104 -5.48 -2.34 -10.12
CA GLU A 104 -5.29 -3.18 -11.32
C GLU A 104 -5.09 -2.32 -12.56
N ARG A 105 -4.26 -2.75 -13.52
CA ARG A 105 -3.92 -1.98 -14.74
C ARG A 105 -5.14 -1.50 -15.53
N ASP A 106 -6.23 -2.25 -15.53
CA ASP A 106 -7.46 -1.85 -16.24
C ASP A 106 -8.17 -0.66 -15.59
N ALA A 107 -7.81 -0.30 -14.37
CA ALA A 107 -8.31 0.91 -13.69
C ALA A 107 -7.51 2.17 -14.01
N GLN A 108 -6.39 2.10 -14.77
CA GLN A 108 -5.47 3.24 -14.96
C GLN A 108 -6.18 4.46 -15.56
N SER A 109 -6.97 4.29 -16.60
CA SER A 109 -7.67 5.44 -17.24
C SER A 109 -8.64 6.13 -16.28
N THR A 110 -9.35 5.36 -15.46
CA THR A 110 -10.28 5.88 -14.46
C THR A 110 -9.54 6.62 -13.34
N LEU A 111 -8.39 6.10 -12.93
CA LEU A 111 -7.51 6.73 -11.95
C LEU A 111 -6.94 8.05 -12.50
N ASP A 112 -6.53 8.10 -13.75
CA ASP A 112 -6.04 9.30 -14.42
C ASP A 112 -7.12 10.41 -14.50
N GLU A 113 -8.37 10.04 -14.81
CA GLU A 113 -9.51 10.96 -14.83
C GLU A 113 -9.81 11.53 -13.44
N TYR A 114 -9.75 10.67 -12.42
CA TYR A 114 -9.91 11.10 -11.03
C TYR A 114 -8.82 12.07 -10.57
N LEU A 115 -7.55 11.74 -10.82
CA LEU A 115 -6.41 12.58 -10.47
C LEU A 115 -6.46 13.94 -11.16
N ALA A 116 -6.95 13.98 -12.39
CA ALA A 116 -7.14 15.20 -13.16
C ALA A 116 -8.39 16.01 -12.76
N GLY A 117 -9.18 15.54 -11.79
CA GLY A 117 -10.40 16.21 -11.33
C GLY A 117 -11.57 16.15 -12.34
N ARG A 118 -11.50 15.30 -13.37
CA ARG A 118 -12.57 15.10 -14.35
C ARG A 118 -13.60 14.04 -13.93
N LEU A 119 -13.26 13.22 -12.96
CA LEU A 119 -14.14 12.23 -12.36
C LEU A 119 -14.25 12.49 -10.86
N ASN A 120 -15.44 12.38 -10.29
CA ASN A 120 -15.63 12.46 -8.85
C ASN A 120 -15.23 11.14 -8.17
N GLU A 121 -15.04 11.18 -6.84
CA GLU A 121 -14.56 10.01 -6.10
C GLU A 121 -15.56 8.84 -6.12
N GLU A 122 -16.86 9.11 -6.05
CA GLU A 122 -17.88 8.07 -6.04
C GLU A 122 -17.85 7.23 -7.33
N ASP A 123 -17.77 7.88 -8.48
CA ASP A 123 -17.69 7.20 -9.77
C ASP A 123 -16.33 6.54 -9.99
N PHE A 124 -15.24 7.14 -9.52
CA PHE A 124 -13.93 6.52 -9.48
C PHE A 124 -13.95 5.20 -8.73
N LEU A 125 -14.53 5.17 -7.53
CA LEU A 125 -14.58 3.96 -6.69
C LEU A 125 -15.42 2.84 -7.30
N LYS A 126 -16.52 3.17 -8.00
CA LYS A 126 -17.38 2.17 -8.69
C LYS A 126 -16.60 1.40 -9.77
N VAL A 127 -15.73 2.09 -10.50
CA VAL A 127 -15.00 1.51 -11.64
C VAL A 127 -13.66 0.91 -11.24
N SER A 128 -12.91 1.59 -10.38
CA SER A 128 -11.55 1.18 -10.00
C SER A 128 -11.50 -0.02 -9.07
N ARG A 129 -12.63 -0.39 -8.47
CA ARG A 129 -12.73 -1.56 -7.58
C ARG A 129 -11.63 -1.61 -6.50
N PRO A 130 -11.40 -0.53 -5.74
CA PRO A 130 -10.33 -0.50 -4.77
C PRO A 130 -10.58 -1.52 -3.65
N TRP A 131 -9.54 -1.81 -2.91
CA TRP A 131 -9.64 -2.68 -1.75
C TRP A 131 -10.56 -2.09 -0.68
N PRO A 132 -11.20 -2.92 0.18
CA PRO A 132 -12.19 -2.45 1.16
C PRO A 132 -11.66 -1.39 2.15
N ASN A 133 -10.36 -1.45 2.47
CA ASN A 133 -9.67 -0.51 3.35
C ASN A 133 -9.15 0.75 2.63
N TYR A 134 -9.48 0.93 1.34
CA TYR A 134 -9.08 2.11 0.58
C TYR A 134 -9.36 3.45 1.30
N PRO A 135 -10.54 3.69 1.89
CA PRO A 135 -10.86 4.99 2.46
C PRO A 135 -9.91 5.44 3.58
N THR A 136 -9.44 4.50 4.38
CA THR A 136 -8.58 4.77 5.55
C THR A 136 -7.10 4.66 5.23
N ASP A 137 -6.71 3.72 4.38
CA ASP A 137 -5.34 3.29 4.23
C ASP A 137 -4.70 3.84 2.94
N TYR A 138 -5.37 3.71 1.80
CA TYR A 138 -4.78 4.05 0.49
C TYR A 138 -5.24 5.40 -0.08
N ARG A 139 -6.47 5.83 0.24
CA ARG A 139 -6.96 7.15 -0.16
C ARG A 139 -6.02 8.29 0.24
N PRO A 140 -5.45 8.32 1.47
CA PRO A 140 -4.51 9.38 1.85
C PRO A 140 -3.27 9.46 0.96
N LEU A 141 -2.80 8.34 0.40
CA LEU A 141 -1.65 8.29 -0.51
C LEU A 141 -2.02 8.84 -1.89
N VAL A 142 -3.19 8.44 -2.43
CA VAL A 142 -3.72 8.89 -3.71
C VAL A 142 -4.00 10.39 -3.67
N GLU A 143 -4.66 10.89 -2.61
CA GLU A 143 -4.94 12.31 -2.45
C GLU A 143 -3.67 13.13 -2.29
N PHE A 144 -2.67 12.59 -1.59
CA PHE A 144 -1.39 13.26 -1.48
C PHE A 144 -0.72 13.41 -2.85
N ALA A 145 -0.70 12.35 -3.65
CA ALA A 145 -0.17 12.39 -5.00
C ALA A 145 -0.96 13.40 -5.88
N ARG A 146 -2.30 13.41 -5.79
CA ARG A 146 -3.17 14.33 -6.52
C ARG A 146 -2.85 15.80 -6.21
N VAL A 147 -2.73 16.16 -4.93
CA VAL A 147 -2.42 17.52 -4.49
C VAL A 147 -1.04 17.98 -4.99
N HIS A 148 -0.09 17.06 -5.11
CA HIS A 148 1.26 17.36 -5.61
C HIS A 148 1.40 17.26 -7.14
N GLY A 149 0.31 16.93 -7.85
CA GLY A 149 0.34 16.71 -9.29
C GLY A 149 1.19 15.51 -9.71
N TRP A 150 1.40 14.55 -8.82
CA TRP A 150 2.15 13.35 -9.10
C TRP A 150 1.29 12.30 -9.80
N LYS A 151 1.91 11.52 -10.68
CA LYS A 151 1.24 10.38 -11.29
C LYS A 151 1.05 9.26 -10.29
N VAL A 152 -0.12 8.59 -10.38
CA VAL A 152 -0.36 7.33 -9.69
C VAL A 152 -0.52 6.23 -10.74
N ILE A 153 0.22 5.14 -10.59
CA ILE A 153 0.23 4.01 -11.51
C ILE A 153 -0.52 2.84 -10.88
N ALA A 154 -1.56 2.39 -11.57
CA ALA A 154 -2.25 1.13 -11.30
C ALA A 154 -1.33 -0.01 -11.78
N SER A 155 -0.57 -0.59 -10.85
CA SER A 155 0.55 -1.44 -11.24
C SER A 155 0.22 -2.94 -11.34
N ASN A 156 -0.86 -3.39 -10.70
CA ASN A 156 -1.14 -4.82 -10.57
C ASN A 156 -1.84 -5.44 -11.79
N ALA A 157 -1.68 -6.75 -11.95
CA ALA A 157 -2.47 -7.52 -12.90
C ALA A 157 -3.94 -7.61 -12.45
N PRO A 158 -4.91 -7.63 -13.40
CA PRO A 158 -6.31 -7.84 -13.05
C PRO A 158 -6.52 -9.16 -12.31
N ARG A 159 -7.24 -9.07 -11.19
CA ARG A 159 -7.54 -10.20 -10.31
C ARG A 159 -8.17 -11.39 -11.04
N ARG A 160 -9.02 -11.12 -12.05
CA ARG A 160 -9.65 -12.16 -12.86
C ARG A 160 -8.63 -13.05 -13.57
N ILE A 161 -7.55 -12.46 -14.13
CA ILE A 161 -6.49 -13.20 -14.80
C ILE A 161 -5.67 -14.00 -13.80
N ALA A 162 -5.32 -13.41 -12.65
CA ALA A 162 -4.63 -14.12 -11.59
C ALA A 162 -5.43 -15.32 -11.04
N ILE A 163 -6.76 -15.19 -10.89
CA ILE A 163 -7.65 -16.29 -10.50
C ILE A 163 -7.66 -17.38 -11.57
N GLN A 164 -7.73 -17.03 -12.84
CA GLN A 164 -7.70 -18.00 -13.93
C GLN A 164 -6.41 -18.82 -13.88
N ILE A 165 -5.24 -18.17 -13.77
CA ILE A 165 -3.95 -18.85 -13.64
C ILE A 165 -3.91 -19.77 -12.41
N SER A 166 -4.44 -19.32 -11.28
CA SER A 166 -4.46 -20.15 -10.05
C SER A 166 -5.28 -21.43 -10.19
N ARG A 167 -6.22 -21.48 -11.13
CA ARG A 167 -7.06 -22.64 -11.42
C ARG A 167 -6.47 -23.53 -12.51
N GLU A 168 -6.02 -22.92 -13.60
CA GLU A 168 -5.72 -23.56 -14.88
C GLU A 168 -4.20 -23.66 -15.16
N GLY A 169 -3.38 -22.87 -14.47
CA GLY A 169 -1.94 -22.78 -14.70
C GLY A 169 -1.52 -21.61 -15.58
N LEU A 170 -0.21 -21.46 -15.79
CA LEU A 170 0.38 -20.31 -16.44
C LEU A 170 -0.03 -20.16 -17.92
N ASP A 171 -0.28 -21.27 -18.61
CA ASP A 171 -0.73 -21.23 -20.01
C ASP A 171 -2.09 -20.57 -20.20
N ALA A 172 -2.91 -20.50 -19.15
CA ALA A 172 -4.17 -19.77 -19.16
C ALA A 172 -3.99 -18.24 -19.17
N ALA A 173 -2.78 -17.75 -18.94
CA ALA A 173 -2.44 -16.32 -19.04
C ALA A 173 -2.31 -15.82 -20.49
N ARG A 174 -2.82 -16.54 -21.47
CA ARG A 174 -2.81 -16.11 -22.88
C ARG A 174 -4.09 -15.33 -23.18
N PRO A 175 -4.05 -13.98 -23.09
CA PRO A 175 -5.23 -13.16 -23.38
C PRO A 175 -5.60 -13.28 -24.84
N ASP A 176 -6.90 -13.40 -25.14
CA ASP A 176 -7.43 -13.60 -26.48
C ASP A 176 -7.38 -12.32 -27.33
N SER A 177 -7.23 -11.14 -26.69
CA SER A 177 -7.20 -9.86 -27.37
C SER A 177 -5.94 -9.06 -27.06
N GLU A 178 -5.55 -8.15 -27.95
CA GLU A 178 -4.44 -7.23 -27.74
C GLU A 178 -4.69 -6.29 -26.54
N SER A 179 -5.93 -5.87 -26.32
CA SER A 179 -6.32 -5.04 -25.19
C SER A 179 -6.09 -5.74 -23.85
N GLU A 180 -6.38 -7.03 -23.77
CA GLU A 180 -6.11 -7.82 -22.56
C GLU A 180 -4.62 -8.11 -22.34
N ARG A 181 -3.87 -8.30 -23.42
CA ARG A 181 -2.40 -8.49 -23.31
C ARG A 181 -1.69 -7.32 -22.64
N LYS A 182 -2.21 -6.10 -22.84
CA LYS A 182 -1.66 -4.89 -22.21
C LYS A 182 -1.93 -4.81 -20.70
N LEU A 183 -2.85 -5.63 -20.19
CA LEU A 183 -3.21 -5.65 -18.76
C LEU A 183 -2.24 -6.48 -17.90
N ILE A 184 -1.38 -7.28 -18.51
CA ILE A 184 -0.37 -8.08 -17.83
C ILE A 184 1.00 -7.80 -18.43
N ALA A 185 2.06 -8.27 -17.79
CA ALA A 185 3.40 -8.16 -18.33
C ALA A 185 3.51 -8.85 -19.69
N ALA A 186 4.22 -8.23 -20.63
CA ALA A 186 4.47 -8.82 -21.94
C ALA A 186 5.35 -10.08 -21.86
N GLU A 187 6.26 -10.08 -20.90
CA GLU A 187 7.17 -11.20 -20.63
C GLU A 187 7.14 -11.54 -19.15
N PHE A 188 7.10 -12.82 -18.84
CA PHE A 188 7.17 -13.31 -17.45
C PHE A 188 8.04 -14.55 -17.34
N SER A 189 8.77 -14.60 -16.23
CA SER A 189 9.61 -15.71 -15.82
C SER A 189 9.28 -16.10 -14.39
N CYS A 190 8.75 -17.32 -14.21
CA CYS A 190 8.26 -17.82 -12.94
C CYS A 190 9.05 -19.07 -12.49
N PRO A 191 10.35 -18.94 -12.18
CA PRO A 191 11.15 -20.07 -11.73
C PRO A 191 10.69 -20.55 -10.36
N LEU A 192 10.78 -21.87 -10.13
CA LEU A 192 10.51 -22.49 -8.83
C LEU A 192 11.76 -22.42 -7.94
N ASP A 193 12.19 -21.21 -7.64
CA ASP A 193 13.41 -20.85 -6.92
C ASP A 193 13.19 -20.56 -5.42
N GLU A 194 14.09 -19.80 -4.80
CA GLU A 194 13.97 -19.37 -3.39
C GLU A 194 12.66 -18.58 -3.14
N TYR A 195 12.15 -17.83 -4.12
CA TYR A 195 10.89 -17.12 -3.99
C TYR A 195 9.70 -18.08 -3.90
N PHE A 196 9.69 -19.12 -4.73
CA PHE A 196 8.69 -20.17 -4.66
C PHE A 196 8.73 -20.89 -3.30
N LYS A 197 9.94 -21.22 -2.80
CA LYS A 197 10.10 -21.85 -1.49
C LYS A 197 9.50 -20.98 -0.38
N ARG A 198 9.80 -19.69 -0.36
CA ARG A 198 9.22 -18.73 0.61
C ARG A 198 7.71 -18.61 0.47
N PHE A 199 7.21 -18.67 -0.75
CA PHE A 199 5.77 -18.65 -1.02
C PHE A 199 5.09 -19.88 -0.40
N THR A 200 5.62 -21.06 -0.62
CA THR A 200 5.06 -22.30 -0.05
C THR A 200 5.13 -22.30 1.48
N GLU A 201 6.22 -21.82 2.07
CA GLU A 201 6.35 -21.65 3.53
C GLU A 201 5.31 -20.68 4.10
N ALA A 202 5.06 -19.55 3.43
CA ALA A 202 4.08 -18.56 3.86
C ALA A 202 2.65 -19.10 3.80
N ILE A 203 2.29 -19.81 2.73
CA ILE A 203 0.97 -20.46 2.59
C ILE A 203 0.78 -21.52 3.66
N SER A 204 1.81 -22.35 3.92
CA SER A 204 1.74 -23.42 4.93
C SER A 204 1.54 -22.87 6.35
N LYS A 205 2.18 -21.75 6.70
CA LYS A 205 2.01 -21.08 8.00
C LYS A 205 0.63 -20.46 8.17
N GLY A 206 0.01 -20.00 7.08
CA GLY A 206 -1.34 -19.43 7.09
C GLY A 206 -2.45 -20.47 7.21
N HIS A 207 -2.15 -21.78 7.03
CA HIS A 207 -3.10 -22.88 7.12
C HIS A 207 -2.57 -23.98 8.08
N PRO A 208 -2.70 -23.82 9.39
CA PRO A 208 -2.15 -24.75 10.40
C PRO A 208 -2.63 -26.21 10.26
N SER A 209 -3.76 -26.42 9.60
CA SER A 209 -4.35 -27.75 9.39
C SER A 209 -3.52 -28.72 8.51
N ALA A 210 -2.50 -28.22 7.80
CA ALA A 210 -1.61 -29.08 7.00
C ALA A 210 -0.55 -29.81 7.85
N HIS A 211 -0.14 -29.25 8.99
CA HIS A 211 0.90 -29.86 9.83
C HIS A 211 0.36 -30.86 10.88
N GLN A 212 -0.91 -30.75 11.29
CA GLN A 212 -1.49 -31.71 12.27
C GLN A 212 -1.89 -33.04 11.68
N ARG A 213 -1.84 -33.24 10.36
CA ARG A 213 -2.11 -34.55 9.71
C ARG A 213 -0.87 -35.42 9.52
N GLN A 214 0.29 -35.00 9.96
CA GLN A 214 1.55 -35.73 9.74
C GLN A 214 1.78 -36.89 10.73
N GLU A 215 0.93 -37.05 11.73
CA GLU A 215 1.04 -38.17 12.70
C GLU A 215 0.11 -39.36 12.43
N ALA A 216 -0.71 -39.31 11.38
CA ALA A 216 -1.57 -40.44 10.99
C ALA A 216 -1.08 -41.06 9.67
N GLU A 217 -0.20 -42.07 9.83
CA GLU A 217 0.07 -43.21 8.97
C GLU A 217 0.44 -43.07 7.49
N ASN A 218 1.67 -43.48 7.18
CA ASN A 218 2.11 -44.51 6.20
C ASN A 218 1.15 -44.84 5.04
N GLN A 219 1.26 -44.05 4.03
CA GLN A 219 0.88 -44.07 2.62
C GLN A 219 0.17 -42.77 2.25
N VAL A 220 0.87 -41.63 2.41
CA VAL A 220 0.47 -40.43 1.65
C VAL A 220 0.65 -40.83 0.19
N ASP A 221 -0.47 -41.04 -0.49
CA ASP A 221 -0.51 -41.43 -1.89
C ASP A 221 0.33 -40.40 -2.68
N LYS A 222 1.41 -40.84 -3.32
CA LYS A 222 2.27 -39.99 -4.16
C LYS A 222 1.47 -39.10 -5.09
N GLN A 223 0.33 -39.58 -5.53
CA GLN A 223 -0.61 -38.89 -6.36
C GLN A 223 -1.25 -37.69 -5.63
N GLN A 224 -1.46 -37.75 -4.32
CA GLN A 224 -1.97 -36.68 -3.50
C GLN A 224 -0.91 -35.58 -3.30
N GLU A 225 0.35 -35.96 -3.08
CA GLU A 225 1.48 -35.03 -2.97
C GLU A 225 1.70 -34.26 -4.29
N GLU A 226 1.66 -34.96 -5.42
CA GLU A 226 1.77 -34.35 -6.75
C GLU A 226 0.63 -33.37 -7.01
N LYS A 227 -0.61 -33.70 -6.66
CA LYS A 227 -1.77 -32.80 -6.78
C LYS A 227 -1.63 -31.55 -5.90
N GLN A 228 -1.16 -31.68 -4.67
CA GLN A 228 -0.93 -30.57 -3.75
C GLN A 228 0.19 -29.67 -4.27
N ARG A 229 1.29 -30.24 -4.72
CA ARG A 229 2.40 -29.49 -5.32
C ARG A 229 1.94 -28.72 -6.56
N ALA A 230 1.24 -29.36 -7.48
CA ALA A 230 0.71 -28.71 -8.67
C ALA A 230 -0.28 -27.57 -8.34
N ALA A 231 -1.07 -27.71 -7.27
CA ALA A 231 -1.94 -26.64 -6.80
C ALA A 231 -1.14 -25.44 -6.25
N LEU A 232 -0.08 -25.68 -5.47
CA LEU A 232 0.81 -24.65 -4.96
C LEU A 232 1.56 -23.92 -6.10
N GLU A 233 2.02 -24.67 -7.11
CA GLU A 233 2.67 -24.08 -8.28
C GLU A 233 1.71 -23.16 -9.05
N ARG A 234 0.45 -23.53 -9.24
CA ARG A 234 -0.55 -22.66 -9.88
C ARG A 234 -0.83 -21.38 -9.07
N LEU A 235 -0.93 -21.46 -7.75
CA LEU A 235 -1.05 -20.30 -6.88
C LEU A 235 0.17 -19.39 -6.98
N TYR A 236 1.37 -19.98 -7.01
CA TYR A 236 2.61 -19.25 -7.21
C TYR A 236 2.67 -18.57 -8.58
N TYR A 237 2.22 -19.21 -9.65
CA TYR A 237 2.18 -18.59 -10.98
C TYR A 237 1.27 -17.37 -11.04
N ALA A 238 0.16 -17.40 -10.31
CA ALA A 238 -0.70 -16.21 -10.16
C ALA A 238 0.01 -15.08 -9.41
N GLN A 239 0.78 -15.41 -8.36
CA GLN A 239 1.61 -14.44 -7.64
C GLN A 239 2.73 -13.90 -8.53
N CYS A 240 3.44 -14.78 -9.23
CA CYS A 240 4.52 -14.40 -10.15
C CYS A 240 4.03 -13.46 -11.26
N LEU A 241 2.85 -13.72 -11.85
CA LEU A 241 2.27 -12.82 -12.85
C LEU A 241 2.05 -11.42 -12.32
N LYS A 242 1.54 -11.30 -11.07
CA LYS A 242 1.37 -10.00 -10.42
C LYS A 242 2.72 -9.29 -10.29
N ASP A 243 3.75 -10.00 -9.79
CA ASP A 243 5.10 -9.44 -9.64
C ASP A 243 5.69 -8.96 -10.96
N GLU A 244 5.55 -9.75 -12.03
CA GLU A 244 6.01 -9.40 -13.36
C GLU A 244 5.27 -8.16 -13.88
N THR A 245 3.95 -8.11 -13.66
CA THR A 245 3.12 -7.00 -14.10
C THR A 245 3.44 -5.71 -13.34
N MET A 246 3.59 -5.78 -12.02
CA MET A 246 3.97 -4.62 -11.20
C MET A 246 5.35 -4.09 -11.60
N SER A 247 6.32 -4.97 -11.77
CA SER A 247 7.67 -4.56 -12.15
C SER A 247 7.76 -3.98 -13.56
N GLU A 248 6.97 -4.49 -14.52
CA GLU A 248 6.86 -3.89 -15.85
C GLU A 248 6.16 -2.52 -15.80
N SER A 249 5.12 -2.37 -14.99
CA SER A 249 4.45 -1.08 -14.77
C SER A 249 5.43 -0.02 -14.26
N ILE A 250 6.28 -0.39 -13.29
CA ILE A 250 7.33 0.47 -12.75
C ILE A 250 8.34 0.83 -13.85
N ALA A 251 8.84 -0.15 -14.61
CA ALA A 251 9.81 0.07 -15.66
C ALA A 251 9.26 1.00 -16.76
N ASN A 252 8.01 0.78 -17.18
CA ASN A 252 7.33 1.61 -18.17
C ASN A 252 7.09 3.03 -17.66
N ALA A 253 6.72 3.19 -16.39
CA ALA A 253 6.51 4.50 -15.77
C ALA A 253 7.82 5.31 -15.74
N LEU A 254 8.94 4.67 -15.43
CA LEU A 254 10.26 5.30 -15.41
C LEU A 254 10.74 5.66 -16.83
N ALA A 255 10.50 4.77 -17.82
CA ALA A 255 10.88 4.99 -19.20
C ALA A 255 10.06 6.10 -19.91
N ALA A 256 8.77 6.24 -19.55
CA ALA A 256 7.86 7.21 -20.16
C ALA A 256 8.12 8.67 -19.72
N GLN A 257 8.96 8.89 -18.71
CA GLN A 257 9.26 10.21 -18.18
C GLN A 257 10.70 10.59 -18.55
N PRO A 258 10.92 11.48 -19.51
CA PRO A 258 12.21 12.12 -19.65
C PRO A 258 12.54 12.85 -18.34
N GLY A 259 13.79 12.75 -17.90
CA GLY A 259 14.21 13.48 -16.70
C GLY A 259 13.85 14.97 -16.78
N VAL A 260 13.46 15.54 -15.66
CA VAL A 260 13.23 16.96 -15.52
C VAL A 260 14.59 17.64 -15.35
N GLN A 261 14.82 18.74 -16.06
CA GLN A 261 16.01 19.54 -15.87
C GLN A 261 15.86 20.36 -14.58
N GLU A 262 16.70 20.10 -13.58
CA GLU A 262 16.74 20.92 -12.37
C GLU A 262 17.45 22.26 -12.63
N GLN A 263 17.34 23.20 -11.68
CA GLN A 263 17.89 24.57 -11.83
C GLN A 263 19.41 24.61 -12.07
N ASP A 264 20.12 23.54 -11.67
CA ASP A 264 21.55 23.36 -11.91
C ASP A 264 21.89 22.70 -13.27
N GLY A 265 20.87 22.44 -14.10
CA GLY A 265 21.02 21.79 -15.40
C GLY A 265 21.10 20.27 -15.37
N ALA A 266 21.07 19.64 -14.21
CA ALA A 266 21.08 18.18 -14.08
C ALA A 266 19.75 17.60 -14.55
N GLN A 267 19.80 16.53 -15.34
CA GLN A 267 18.61 15.80 -15.77
C GLN A 267 18.27 14.74 -14.71
N VAL A 268 17.28 15.04 -13.87
CA VAL A 268 16.87 14.13 -12.80
C VAL A 268 15.65 13.32 -13.25
N ARG A 269 15.82 11.98 -13.26
CA ARG A 269 14.72 11.07 -13.52
C ARG A 269 13.73 11.08 -12.37
N PRO A 270 12.44 10.75 -12.60
CA PRO A 270 11.50 10.60 -11.49
C PRO A 270 11.92 9.45 -10.56
N LEU A 271 11.55 9.57 -9.29
CA LEU A 271 11.57 8.46 -8.35
C LEU A 271 10.22 7.74 -8.43
N VAL A 272 10.23 6.44 -8.72
CA VAL A 272 9.04 5.61 -8.58
C VAL A 272 9.00 5.02 -7.18
N VAL A 273 7.98 5.37 -6.40
CA VAL A 273 7.71 4.74 -5.10
C VAL A 273 6.57 3.74 -5.28
N HIS A 274 6.84 2.47 -5.01
CA HIS A 274 5.87 1.39 -5.16
C HIS A 274 5.42 0.88 -3.80
N PHE A 275 4.14 1.04 -3.49
CA PHE A 275 3.50 0.47 -2.30
C PHE A 275 2.92 -0.90 -2.62
N ASN A 276 3.30 -1.90 -1.84
CA ASN A 276 2.95 -3.30 -2.08
C ASN A 276 2.99 -4.10 -0.80
N GLY A 277 2.25 -5.19 -0.73
CA GLY A 277 2.41 -6.16 0.33
C GLY A 277 3.85 -6.63 0.44
N ALA A 278 4.41 -6.67 1.65
CA ALA A 278 5.83 -6.95 1.90
C ALA A 278 6.35 -8.19 1.18
N PHE A 279 5.50 -9.19 0.93
CA PHE A 279 5.88 -10.40 0.24
C PHE A 279 6.37 -10.15 -1.20
N HIS A 280 5.87 -9.09 -1.87
CA HIS A 280 6.25 -8.71 -3.24
C HIS A 280 7.62 -8.04 -3.34
N SER A 281 8.25 -7.64 -2.22
CA SER A 281 9.53 -6.92 -2.25
C SER A 281 10.55 -7.38 -1.21
N ASP A 282 10.10 -8.02 -0.12
CA ASP A 282 10.97 -8.52 0.94
C ASP A 282 12.03 -9.47 0.37
N TYR A 283 13.20 -9.44 0.97
CA TYR A 283 14.39 -10.20 0.57
C TYR A 283 14.89 -9.84 -0.84
N ARG A 284 14.42 -8.72 -1.42
CA ARG A 284 14.67 -8.29 -2.81
C ARG A 284 14.18 -9.33 -3.83
N LEU A 285 13.14 -10.07 -3.47
CA LEU A 285 12.46 -11.06 -4.30
C LEU A 285 11.19 -10.46 -4.93
N GLY A 286 10.34 -11.29 -5.50
CA GLY A 286 9.07 -10.86 -6.07
C GLY A 286 9.20 -9.77 -7.13
N ALA A 287 8.39 -8.71 -7.03
CA ALA A 287 8.41 -7.58 -7.94
C ALA A 287 9.74 -6.81 -7.90
N ALA A 288 10.40 -6.74 -6.72
CA ALA A 288 11.67 -6.03 -6.59
C ALA A 288 12.78 -6.68 -7.43
N SER A 289 12.95 -8.01 -7.42
CA SER A 289 13.94 -8.71 -8.26
C SER A 289 13.66 -8.53 -9.75
N ARG A 290 12.37 -8.54 -10.11
CA ARG A 290 11.93 -8.39 -11.50
C ARG A 290 12.12 -6.97 -12.01
N ALA A 291 11.96 -5.97 -11.14
CA ALA A 291 12.28 -4.58 -11.47
C ALA A 291 13.79 -4.40 -11.71
N VAL A 292 14.65 -4.98 -10.86
CA VAL A 292 16.11 -4.96 -11.07
C VAL A 292 16.48 -5.61 -12.42
N ARG A 293 15.84 -6.72 -12.78
CA ARG A 293 16.08 -7.39 -14.08
C ARG A 293 15.70 -6.48 -15.27
N ARG A 294 14.57 -5.74 -15.17
CA ARG A 294 14.10 -4.82 -16.22
C ARG A 294 14.89 -3.51 -16.25
N LEU A 295 15.43 -3.10 -15.12
CA LEU A 295 16.11 -1.82 -14.91
C LEU A 295 17.52 -2.03 -14.35
N PRO A 296 18.44 -2.71 -15.08
CA PRO A 296 19.72 -3.16 -14.52
C PRO A 296 20.70 -2.03 -14.16
N LYS A 297 20.42 -0.81 -14.62
CA LYS A 297 21.24 0.39 -14.32
C LYS A 297 20.61 1.31 -13.29
N SER A 298 19.43 0.95 -12.76
CA SER A 298 18.69 1.78 -11.82
C SER A 298 19.05 1.45 -10.38
N ASN A 299 19.07 2.49 -9.55
CA ASN A 299 19.21 2.37 -8.11
C ASN A 299 17.86 1.98 -7.49
N VAL A 300 17.68 0.70 -7.19
CA VAL A 300 16.47 0.14 -6.60
C VAL A 300 16.68 -0.07 -5.10
N LYS A 301 15.80 0.48 -4.29
CA LYS A 301 15.78 0.34 -2.82
C LYS A 301 14.54 -0.43 -2.36
N VAL A 302 14.70 -1.20 -1.29
CA VAL A 302 13.63 -1.93 -0.63
C VAL A 302 13.54 -1.51 0.83
N ILE A 303 12.35 -1.08 1.23
CA ILE A 303 11.98 -0.73 2.59
C ILE A 303 10.92 -1.75 3.02
N SER A 304 11.15 -2.46 4.12
CA SER A 304 10.18 -3.39 4.69
C SER A 304 9.62 -2.82 5.99
N VAL A 305 8.30 -2.70 6.12
CA VAL A 305 7.66 -2.27 7.36
C VAL A 305 7.23 -3.51 8.15
N VAL A 306 7.69 -3.60 9.39
CA VAL A 306 7.54 -4.81 10.23
C VAL A 306 6.93 -4.45 11.57
N PRO A 307 5.68 -4.85 11.84
CA PRO A 307 5.07 -4.71 13.16
C PRO A 307 5.71 -5.65 14.19
N VAL A 308 6.10 -5.12 15.34
CA VAL A 308 6.69 -5.87 16.45
C VAL A 308 5.94 -5.58 17.76
N GLU A 309 6.06 -6.48 18.72
CA GLU A 309 5.42 -6.32 20.04
C GLU A 309 6.09 -5.23 20.88
N ASN A 310 7.42 -5.09 20.76
CA ASN A 310 8.20 -4.17 21.56
C ASN A 310 9.34 -3.59 20.74
N LEU A 311 9.36 -2.24 20.61
CA LEU A 311 10.41 -1.53 19.87
C LEU A 311 11.76 -1.50 20.61
N ASP A 312 11.77 -1.70 21.92
CA ASP A 312 13.01 -1.69 22.72
C ASP A 312 13.70 -3.04 22.79
N ALA A 313 13.00 -4.12 22.41
CA ALA A 313 13.49 -5.50 22.48
C ALA A 313 13.60 -6.16 21.09
N ILE A 314 13.96 -5.39 20.05
CA ILE A 314 14.11 -5.91 18.69
C ILE A 314 15.49 -6.56 18.53
N ASN A 315 15.52 -7.77 17.96
CA ASN A 315 16.73 -8.32 17.34
C ASN A 315 16.71 -8.01 15.82
N PRO A 316 17.34 -6.90 15.38
CA PRO A 316 17.21 -6.45 14.00
C PRO A 316 17.93 -7.36 13.00
N ASP A 317 18.88 -8.19 13.42
CA ASP A 317 19.60 -9.11 12.55
C ASP A 317 18.71 -10.20 11.94
N GLU A 318 17.60 -10.54 12.57
CA GLU A 318 16.61 -11.47 12.04
C GLU A 318 15.88 -10.91 10.81
N TYR A 319 15.80 -9.59 10.71
CA TYR A 319 15.05 -8.89 9.66
C TYR A 319 15.93 -8.25 8.60
N ARG A 320 17.23 -8.13 8.82
CA ARG A 320 18.15 -7.35 7.96
C ARG A 320 18.18 -7.75 6.48
N LYS A 321 17.82 -9.00 6.18
CA LYS A 321 17.78 -9.48 4.79
C LYS A 321 16.53 -9.04 4.04
N ARG A 322 15.51 -8.48 4.73
CA ARG A 322 14.24 -8.10 4.08
C ARG A 322 14.39 -6.94 3.09
N GLY A 323 15.25 -5.97 3.40
CA GLY A 323 15.45 -4.81 2.52
C GLY A 323 16.71 -4.02 2.84
N ASP A 324 16.86 -2.87 2.19
CA ASP A 324 17.89 -1.87 2.51
C ASP A 324 17.62 -1.23 3.87
N TYR A 325 16.33 -1.01 4.14
CA TYR A 325 15.82 -0.51 5.39
C TYR A 325 14.70 -1.39 5.91
N VAL A 326 14.66 -1.55 7.23
CA VAL A 326 13.54 -2.14 7.94
C VAL A 326 13.00 -1.12 8.92
N ILE A 327 11.72 -0.79 8.79
CA ILE A 327 11.02 0.11 9.70
C ILE A 327 10.18 -0.76 10.63
N PHE A 328 10.53 -0.76 11.90
CA PHE A 328 9.76 -1.45 12.93
C PHE A 328 8.69 -0.52 13.47
N THR A 329 7.45 -0.98 13.53
CA THR A 329 6.30 -0.31 14.13
C THR A 329 5.74 -1.16 15.27
N LEU A 330 4.93 -0.58 16.16
CA LEU A 330 4.23 -1.37 17.16
C LEU A 330 3.02 -2.04 16.51
N LYS A 331 2.83 -3.33 16.81
CA LYS A 331 1.60 -4.02 16.46
C LYS A 331 0.40 -3.32 17.08
N PRO A 332 -0.75 -3.25 16.36
CA PRO A 332 -1.98 -2.80 16.97
C PRO A 332 -2.27 -3.58 18.27
N ALA A 333 -2.71 -2.88 19.31
CA ALA A 333 -3.19 -3.57 20.50
C ALA A 333 -4.33 -4.51 20.10
N ALA A 334 -4.30 -5.76 20.57
CA ALA A 334 -5.41 -6.66 20.35
C ALA A 334 -6.72 -5.99 20.84
N ALA A 335 -7.74 -5.97 20.00
CA ALA A 335 -9.05 -5.50 20.43
C ALA A 335 -9.50 -6.33 21.65
N ARG A 336 -9.67 -5.65 22.79
CA ARG A 336 -10.15 -6.28 24.02
C ARG A 336 -11.64 -6.56 23.93
#